data_3f323d541ec74a68389326bf2d0cb74d
#
_entry.id   3f323d541ec74a68389326bf2d0cb74d
#
_cell.length_a   1.000
_cell.length_b   1.000
_cell.length_c   1.000
_cell.angle_alpha   90.00
_cell.angle_beta   90.00
_cell.angle_gamma   90.00
#
_symmetry.space_group_name_H-M   'P 1'
#
loop_
_entity.id
_entity.type
_entity.pdbx_description
1 polymer ?
#
loop_
_entity_poly.entity_id
_entity_poly.type
_entity_poly.pdbx_seq_one_letter_code
_entity_poly.pdbx_strand_id
1 'polypeptide(L)'
;CNCDSSWSGGPTEWRRVAAMATVYDVKMAHHEEPQVASHLLASIPHGTYLENFHPKRDPIWHNIIANRPQLKDGNLTLTDNPGLGWELDRDYIKKYRISERVTEAK
;
A
#
# COMPACT_ATOMS: atom_id res chain seq x y z
N CYS A 1 -4.03 -3.26 -15.81
CA CYS A 1 -5.10 -2.80 -14.91
C CYS A 1 -4.46 -2.09 -13.71
N ASN A 2 -4.63 -0.79 -13.61
CA ASN A 2 -4.19 0.01 -12.47
C ASN A 2 -5.37 0.14 -11.48
N CYS A 3 -5.43 -0.77 -10.51
CA CYS A 3 -6.56 -0.93 -9.59
C CYS A 3 -6.13 -0.61 -8.17
N ASP A 4 -6.84 0.30 -7.57
CA ASP A 4 -6.65 0.78 -6.21
C ASP A 4 -7.44 -0.08 -5.22
N SER A 5 -6.78 -0.64 -4.21
CA SER A 5 -7.45 -1.56 -3.28
C SER A 5 -8.44 -0.86 -2.35
N SER A 6 -8.15 0.34 -1.88
CA SER A 6 -9.03 1.06 -0.96
C SER A 6 -10.32 1.53 -1.62
N TRP A 7 -10.27 1.89 -2.90
CA TRP A 7 -11.43 2.34 -3.67
C TRP A 7 -12.25 1.20 -4.28
N SER A 8 -11.65 0.02 -4.46
CA SER A 8 -12.31 -1.12 -5.10
C SER A 8 -12.92 -2.15 -4.11
N GLY A 9 -13.04 -1.81 -2.85
CA GLY A 9 -13.66 -2.68 -1.84
C GLY A 9 -12.67 -3.48 -0.99
N GLY A 10 -11.43 -3.07 -0.95
CA GLY A 10 -10.38 -3.65 -0.10
C GLY A 10 -9.56 -4.75 -0.78
N PRO A 11 -8.56 -5.30 -0.06
CA PRO A 11 -7.67 -6.35 -0.57
C PRO A 11 -8.40 -7.60 -1.09
N THR A 12 -9.53 -7.94 -0.51
CA THR A 12 -10.35 -9.10 -0.94
C THR A 12 -10.88 -8.90 -2.35
N GLU A 13 -11.49 -7.76 -2.62
CA GLU A 13 -12.03 -7.45 -3.96
C GLU A 13 -10.89 -7.22 -4.97
N TRP A 14 -9.82 -6.57 -4.56
CA TRP A 14 -8.64 -6.41 -5.41
C TRP A 14 -8.10 -7.77 -5.89
N ARG A 15 -8.02 -8.77 -5.00
CA ARG A 15 -7.58 -10.13 -5.37
C ARG A 15 -8.54 -10.82 -6.32
N ARG A 16 -9.86 -10.57 -6.22
CA ARG A 16 -10.85 -11.08 -7.19
C ARG A 16 -10.64 -10.46 -8.57
N VAL A 17 -10.39 -9.15 -8.63
CA VAL A 17 -10.05 -8.45 -9.87
C VAL A 17 -8.76 -9.02 -10.46
N ALA A 18 -7.73 -9.22 -9.65
CA ALA A 18 -6.47 -9.81 -10.09
C ALA A 18 -6.64 -11.23 -10.65
N ALA A 19 -7.46 -12.07 -10.01
CA ALA A 19 -7.77 -13.40 -10.52
C ALA A 19 -8.48 -13.34 -11.88
N MET A 20 -9.41 -12.41 -12.05
CA MET A 20 -10.09 -12.20 -13.34
C MET A 20 -9.10 -11.67 -14.40
N ALA A 21 -8.23 -10.74 -14.04
CA ALA A 21 -7.20 -10.20 -14.93
C ALA A 21 -6.29 -11.29 -15.50
N THR A 22 -5.98 -12.32 -14.71
CA THR A 22 -5.21 -13.48 -15.17
C THR A 22 -5.88 -14.21 -16.34
N VAL A 23 -7.20 -14.37 -16.29
CA VAL A 23 -7.96 -15.07 -17.36
C VAL A 23 -7.86 -14.33 -18.70
N TYR A 24 -7.73 -13.02 -18.65
CA TYR A 24 -7.64 -12.16 -19.84
C TYR A 24 -6.21 -11.73 -20.19
N ASP A 25 -5.19 -12.33 -19.56
CA ASP A 25 -3.77 -11.97 -19.70
C ASP A 25 -3.50 -10.46 -19.48
N VAL A 26 -4.23 -9.86 -18.54
CA VAL A 26 -4.09 -8.46 -18.15
C VAL A 26 -3.12 -8.35 -16.98
N LYS A 27 -2.07 -7.54 -17.14
CA LYS A 27 -1.13 -7.23 -16.06
C LYS A 27 -1.80 -6.33 -15.01
N MET A 28 -1.42 -6.54 -13.73
CA MET A 28 -1.88 -5.73 -12.62
C MET A 28 -0.83 -4.69 -12.22
N ALA A 29 -1.29 -3.47 -11.99
CA ALA A 29 -0.57 -2.42 -11.31
C ALA A 29 -1.42 -1.93 -10.12
N HIS A 30 -0.86 -1.11 -9.26
CA HIS A 30 -1.60 -0.52 -8.17
C HIS A 30 -1.38 0.99 -8.10
N HIS A 31 -2.48 1.72 -8.03
CA HIS A 31 -2.50 3.15 -7.83
C HIS A 31 -2.29 3.46 -6.35
N GLU A 32 -1.28 4.26 -6.06
CA GLU A 32 -0.96 4.71 -4.68
C GLU A 32 -0.78 3.60 -3.62
N GLU A 33 -0.84 3.94 -2.37
CA GLU A 33 -0.83 3.07 -1.18
C GLU A 33 0.31 2.03 -1.15
N PRO A 34 1.57 2.42 -1.35
CA PRO A 34 2.69 1.48 -1.54
C PRO A 34 2.84 0.50 -0.37
N GLN A 35 2.40 0.86 0.83
CA GLN A 35 2.46 0.02 2.02
C GLN A 35 1.52 -1.19 1.97
N VAL A 36 0.40 -1.12 1.26
CA VAL A 36 -0.54 -2.24 1.05
C VAL A 36 -0.32 -2.84 -0.34
N ALA A 37 -0.22 -1.99 -1.33
CA ALA A 37 -0.08 -2.34 -2.74
C ALA A 37 1.12 -3.25 -3.03
N SER A 38 2.25 -3.02 -2.36
CA SER A 38 3.45 -3.84 -2.51
C SER A 38 3.20 -5.31 -2.14
N HIS A 39 2.45 -5.57 -1.07
CA HIS A 39 2.07 -6.93 -0.67
C HIS A 39 1.10 -7.57 -1.65
N LEU A 40 0.12 -6.81 -2.13
CA LEU A 40 -0.86 -7.29 -3.10
C LEU A 40 -0.20 -7.67 -4.42
N LEU A 41 0.64 -6.78 -4.97
CA LEU A 41 1.35 -7.04 -6.22
C LEU A 41 2.36 -8.19 -6.08
N ALA A 42 3.08 -8.29 -4.97
CA ALA A 42 4.00 -9.38 -4.72
C ALA A 42 3.30 -10.75 -4.54
N SER A 43 1.99 -10.75 -4.23
CA SER A 43 1.20 -11.97 -4.04
C SER A 43 0.72 -12.62 -5.34
N ILE A 44 0.96 -12.00 -6.49
CA ILE A 44 0.48 -12.46 -7.81
C ILE A 44 1.62 -12.49 -8.85
N PRO A 45 1.62 -13.45 -9.79
CA PRO A 45 2.70 -13.57 -10.77
C PRO A 45 2.65 -12.53 -11.89
N HIS A 46 1.53 -11.86 -12.10
CA HIS A 46 1.30 -10.86 -13.15
C HIS A 46 1.24 -9.42 -12.62
N GLY A 47 1.72 -9.20 -11.40
CA GLY A 47 1.96 -7.86 -10.84
C GLY A 47 3.11 -7.17 -11.58
N THR A 48 2.99 -5.86 -11.83
CA THR A 48 4.00 -5.09 -12.57
C THR A 48 4.49 -3.88 -11.80
N TYR A 49 3.71 -2.82 -11.76
CA TYR A 49 4.13 -1.54 -11.25
C TYR A 49 3.31 -1.12 -10.02
N LEU A 50 4.04 -0.55 -9.08
CA LEU A 50 3.52 0.11 -7.91
C LEU A 50 3.73 1.62 -8.05
N GLU A 51 2.69 2.40 -7.92
CA GLU A 51 2.82 3.84 -7.87
C GLU A 51 3.27 4.28 -6.48
N ASN A 52 4.36 5.02 -6.44
CA ASN A 52 4.92 5.57 -5.21
C ASN A 52 5.23 7.04 -5.41
N PHE A 53 4.43 7.91 -4.84
CA PHE A 53 4.58 9.34 -5.04
C PHE A 53 5.83 9.91 -4.36
N HIS A 54 6.38 10.90 -5.02
CA HIS A 54 7.50 11.64 -4.47
C HIS A 54 7.09 12.34 -3.16
N PRO A 55 7.96 12.38 -2.12
CA PRO A 55 7.64 12.96 -0.79
C PRO A 55 7.10 14.38 -0.80
N LYS A 56 7.51 15.20 -1.79
CA LYS A 56 6.99 16.57 -1.93
C LYS A 56 5.55 16.61 -2.49
N ARG A 57 5.14 15.57 -3.22
CA ARG A 57 3.78 15.47 -3.77
C ARG A 57 2.83 14.95 -2.71
N ASP A 58 3.24 13.94 -1.96
CA ASP A 58 2.45 13.33 -0.90
C ASP A 58 3.25 13.23 0.41
N PRO A 59 3.35 14.34 1.12
CA PRO A 59 4.12 14.38 2.37
C PRO A 59 3.44 13.61 3.52
N ILE A 60 2.11 13.43 3.47
CA ILE A 60 1.38 12.73 4.53
C ILE A 60 1.71 11.25 4.49
N TRP A 61 1.48 10.59 3.37
CA TRP A 61 1.81 9.17 3.20
C TRP A 61 3.29 8.89 3.39
N HIS A 62 4.15 9.80 2.93
CA HIS A 62 5.58 9.64 3.10
C HIS A 62 6.00 9.68 4.56
N ASN A 63 5.45 10.57 5.37
CA ASN A 63 5.91 10.78 6.75
C ASN A 63 5.13 9.98 7.79
N ILE A 64 3.96 9.43 7.46
CA ILE A 64 3.14 8.65 8.40
C ILE A 64 3.77 7.29 8.76
N ILE A 65 4.69 6.80 7.93
CA ILE A 65 5.39 5.53 8.12
C ILE A 65 6.81 5.80 8.62
N ALA A 66 7.12 5.37 9.84
CA ALA A 66 8.43 5.58 10.47
C ALA A 66 9.55 4.77 9.79
N ASN A 67 9.28 3.50 9.47
CA ASN A 67 10.24 2.54 8.91
C ASN A 67 10.03 2.26 7.42
N ARG A 68 9.59 3.27 6.65
CA ARG A 68 9.32 3.08 5.21
C ARG A 68 10.53 2.55 4.45
N PRO A 69 10.32 1.60 3.53
CA PRO A 69 11.40 1.09 2.70
C PRO A 69 11.89 2.18 1.76
N GLN A 70 13.16 2.09 1.45
CA GLN A 70 13.79 2.94 0.46
C GLN A 70 13.62 2.32 -0.92
N LEU A 71 13.29 3.16 -1.89
CA LEU A 71 13.38 2.77 -3.30
C LEU A 71 14.86 2.61 -3.67
N LYS A 72 15.20 1.44 -4.18
CA LYS A 72 16.54 1.15 -4.70
C LYS A 72 16.42 0.66 -6.13
N ASP A 73 17.09 1.33 -7.04
CA ASP A 73 17.10 0.97 -8.47
C ASP A 73 15.70 0.76 -9.07
N GLY A 74 14.74 1.62 -8.67
CA GLY A 74 13.36 1.53 -9.11
C GLY A 74 12.54 0.42 -8.44
N ASN A 75 13.11 -0.30 -7.48
CA ASN A 75 12.45 -1.38 -6.77
C ASN A 75 12.17 -1.02 -5.31
N LEU A 76 11.06 -1.55 -4.80
CA LEU A 76 10.67 -1.49 -3.40
C LEU A 76 10.73 -2.91 -2.85
N THR A 77 11.52 -3.11 -1.79
CA THR A 77 11.68 -4.42 -1.16
C THR A 77 10.73 -4.53 0.03
N LEU A 78 9.98 -5.61 0.08
CA LEU A 78 9.15 -5.95 1.24
C LEU A 78 10.01 -6.35 2.43
N THR A 79 9.49 -6.12 3.61
CA THR A 79 10.08 -6.57 4.88
C THR A 79 9.47 -7.90 5.30
N ASP A 80 10.24 -8.70 6.06
CA ASP A 80 9.77 -9.94 6.69
C ASP A 80 9.12 -9.70 8.08
N ASN A 81 8.93 -8.44 8.46
CA ASN A 81 8.26 -8.11 9.73
C ASN A 81 6.79 -8.55 9.71
N PRO A 82 6.20 -8.87 10.87
CA PRO A 82 4.81 -9.28 10.98
C PRO A 82 3.82 -8.25 10.41
N GLY A 83 2.69 -8.73 9.92
CA GLY A 83 1.64 -7.92 9.31
C GLY A 83 2.10 -7.31 7.98
N LEU A 84 1.87 -6.01 7.80
CA LEU A 84 2.37 -5.28 6.64
C LEU A 84 3.83 -4.84 6.81
N GLY A 85 4.43 -5.07 7.98
CA GLY A 85 5.81 -4.72 8.26
C GLY A 85 6.08 -3.24 8.47
N TRP A 86 5.04 -2.41 8.52
CA TRP A 86 5.15 -0.97 8.68
C TRP A 86 4.89 -0.52 10.12
N GLU A 87 5.61 0.50 10.53
CA GLU A 87 5.43 1.17 11.81
C GLU A 87 4.93 2.60 11.57
N LEU A 88 3.90 3.00 12.30
CA LEU A 88 3.38 4.35 12.20
C LEU A 88 4.24 5.34 12.99
N ASP A 89 4.56 6.47 12.38
CA ASP A 89 5.17 7.60 13.08
C ASP A 89 4.13 8.27 13.99
N ARG A 90 4.16 7.92 15.27
CA ARG A 90 3.19 8.38 16.26
C ARG A 90 3.32 9.87 16.57
N ASP A 91 4.52 10.43 16.47
CA ASP A 91 4.74 11.86 16.69
C ASP A 91 4.22 12.68 15.52
N TYR A 92 4.43 12.19 14.30
CA TYR A 92 3.85 12.81 13.11
C TYR A 92 2.33 12.79 13.16
N ILE A 93 1.71 11.66 13.50
CA ILE A 93 0.26 11.53 13.64
C ILE A 93 -0.25 12.49 14.71
N LYS A 94 0.38 12.54 15.88
CA LYS A 94 -0.01 13.44 16.98
C LYS A 94 0.03 14.92 16.57
N LYS A 95 1.03 15.28 15.76
CA LYS A 95 1.20 16.67 15.29
C LYS A 95 0.11 17.11 14.30
N TYR A 96 -0.34 16.21 13.43
CA TYR A 96 -1.21 16.57 12.29
C TYR A 96 -2.65 16.02 12.41
N ARG A 97 -2.96 15.20 13.41
CA ARG A 97 -4.33 14.70 13.60
C ARG A 97 -5.30 15.84 13.92
N ILE A 98 -6.46 15.79 13.29
CA ILE A 98 -7.55 16.73 13.52
C ILE A 98 -8.63 16.16 14.44
N SER A 99 -8.72 14.85 14.57
CA SER A 99 -9.64 14.13 15.45
C SER A 99 -9.08 12.77 15.84
N GLU A 100 -9.60 12.21 16.92
CA GLU A 100 -9.29 10.86 17.36
C GLU A 100 -10.57 10.16 17.79
N ARG A 101 -10.73 8.92 17.38
CA ARG A 101 -11.79 8.03 17.85
C ARG A 101 -11.16 6.73 18.35
N VAL A 102 -11.40 6.40 19.58
CA VAL A 102 -11.01 5.11 20.18
C VAL A 102 -12.26 4.21 20.19
N THR A 103 -12.12 3.00 19.66
CA THR A 103 -13.17 1.98 19.69
C THR A 103 -12.57 0.75 20.38
N GLU A 104 -13.14 0.36 21.50
CA GLU A 104 -12.77 -0.87 22.19
C GLU A 104 -13.59 -2.03 21.62
N ALA A 105 -12.91 -3.16 21.37
CA ALA A 105 -13.60 -4.39 21.04
C ALA A 105 -14.36 -4.89 22.28
N LYS A 106 -15.64 -5.21 22.09
CA LYS A 106 -16.46 -5.85 23.13
C LYS A 106 -16.17 -7.33 23.19
#